data_12d1adbe714782383131b15af315e8a7
#
_entry.id   12d1adbe714782383131b15af315e8a7
#
_cell.length_a   1.000
_cell.length_b   1.000
_cell.length_c   1.000
_cell.angle_alpha   90.00
_cell.angle_beta   90.00
_cell.angle_gamma   90.00
#
_symmetry.space_group_name_H-M   'P 1'
#
loop_
_entity.id
_entity.type
_entity.pdbx_description
1 polymer ?
#
loop_
_entity_poly.entity_id
_entity_poly.type
_entity_poly.pdbx_seq_one_letter_code
_entity_poly.pdbx_strand_id
1 'polypeptide(L)'
;MRKIVAAAVTLLLSWGAAGAEAPADAIYRNAVIFTADGASPRVEALAVRDGRIVFAGEENGLAALTGPDTRIEDLGGRFVMPGLIDAHMHPFEAGSTLLKCNLEYAALTVAQLQQRVKACLDASKDAGPDAWLEVVAWFQENMQPPGVRTSRADLDALATTRPIVIRSSFGHTVLANSRALALGGISRDSKYPLGGKIWRDASGEPTGLLEDSAYEIFSTLIPAPTPEAERKAAEAALAMMAAQGVTGFLDAAAGLPSIKAFTAVHAAGGLTARAHFAVAIDPKEGADPAAAVARVTDISRKFDGGTAAPAPGIRVRNAKLFLDGVIAAPALTGTLLEPYRVNAGTAEAPHWVLGPSRGPEPYFPHDALVPILTGLGQNGIDPHIHADGDGAVRAALDGYQAMRKALPGADVRAAIAHNEIVSAADMTRYRSLDITPVLSMQWGKPAGDTLGLVDIFGPERMAVIEPAGLLAAQGARVAFGSDWPVDALDQWFALKVGVTRSNRPDVDPAYRGRLGKDPGLPVETVLRAATINAAHSLHQESVTGSLEVGKFADFIILDRNPLTIAPEDIANVKVLRTVVGGKTVYVPRGGRS
;
A
#
# COMPACT_ATOMS: atom_id res chain seq x y z
N MET A 1 -65.72 -7.96 58.79
CA MET A 1 -65.05 -9.22 58.50
C MET A 1 -64.66 -9.23 57.06
N ARG A 2 -63.41 -8.89 56.74
CA ARG A 2 -62.85 -8.98 55.37
C ARG A 2 -61.82 -10.11 55.36
N LYS A 3 -62.09 -11.12 54.59
CA LYS A 3 -61.15 -12.27 54.37
C LYS A 3 -60.06 -11.84 53.45
N ILE A 4 -58.80 -11.95 53.87
CA ILE A 4 -57.62 -11.81 53.09
C ILE A 4 -57.29 -13.17 52.50
N VAL A 5 -57.30 -13.31 51.16
CA VAL A 5 -56.84 -14.49 50.45
C VAL A 5 -55.37 -14.21 50.06
N ALA A 6 -54.43 -14.98 50.59
CA ALA A 6 -53.04 -14.99 50.22
C ALA A 6 -52.83 -15.89 48.97
N ALA A 7 -52.42 -15.30 47.86
CA ALA A 7 -52.01 -16.02 46.71
C ALA A 7 -50.50 -16.31 46.80
N ALA A 8 -50.14 -17.58 46.91
CA ALA A 8 -48.74 -18.01 46.82
C ALA A 8 -48.30 -18.04 45.34
N VAL A 9 -47.37 -17.15 44.96
CA VAL A 9 -46.71 -17.19 43.65
C VAL A 9 -45.51 -18.12 43.74
N THR A 10 -45.63 -19.27 43.11
CA THR A 10 -44.55 -20.25 42.94
C THR A 10 -43.67 -19.77 41.79
N LEU A 11 -42.49 -19.19 42.09
CA LEU A 11 -41.46 -18.94 41.09
C LEU A 11 -40.84 -20.26 40.63
N LEU A 12 -41.22 -20.72 39.44
CA LEU A 12 -40.49 -21.75 38.70
C LEU A 12 -39.20 -21.14 38.14
N LEU A 13 -38.07 -21.35 38.81
CA LEU A 13 -36.75 -21.14 38.25
C LEU A 13 -36.54 -22.19 37.12
N SER A 14 -36.78 -21.78 35.89
CA SER A 14 -36.31 -22.55 34.71
C SER A 14 -34.78 -22.43 34.67
N TRP A 15 -34.10 -23.46 35.13
CA TRP A 15 -32.72 -23.69 34.74
C TRP A 15 -32.74 -23.96 33.21
N GLY A 16 -32.37 -22.92 32.45
CA GLY A 16 -32.05 -23.11 31.06
C GLY A 16 -30.86 -24.07 30.99
N ALA A 17 -31.07 -25.25 30.44
CA ALA A 17 -29.94 -26.09 30.02
C ALA A 17 -29.01 -25.22 29.19
N ALA A 18 -27.76 -25.05 29.60
CA ALA A 18 -26.72 -24.49 28.78
C ALA A 18 -26.70 -25.38 27.52
N GLY A 19 -27.25 -24.86 26.42
CA GLY A 19 -27.25 -25.59 25.15
C GLY A 19 -25.81 -25.93 24.83
N ALA A 20 -25.53 -27.18 24.46
CA ALA A 20 -24.22 -27.59 24.01
C ALA A 20 -23.79 -26.63 22.89
N GLU A 21 -22.62 -26.02 23.02
CA GLU A 21 -22.06 -25.15 21.99
C GLU A 21 -22.03 -25.93 20.67
N ALA A 22 -22.49 -25.32 19.57
CA ALA A 22 -22.48 -25.98 18.28
C ALA A 22 -21.02 -26.28 17.87
N PRO A 23 -20.75 -27.45 17.25
CA PRO A 23 -19.40 -27.81 16.83
C PRO A 23 -18.80 -26.79 15.86
N ALA A 24 -17.47 -26.69 15.85
CA ALA A 24 -16.73 -25.91 14.87
C ALA A 24 -16.62 -26.63 13.53
N ASP A 25 -16.51 -25.87 12.43
CA ASP A 25 -16.21 -26.40 11.09
C ASP A 25 -14.75 -26.86 11.01
N ALA A 26 -13.85 -26.08 11.64
CA ALA A 26 -12.43 -26.38 11.66
C ALA A 26 -11.80 -25.97 13.00
N ILE A 27 -10.86 -26.81 13.46
CA ILE A 27 -10.01 -26.58 14.61
C ILE A 27 -8.56 -26.62 14.16
N TYR A 28 -7.80 -25.59 14.52
CA TYR A 28 -6.36 -25.48 14.33
C TYR A 28 -5.71 -25.54 15.71
N ARG A 29 -4.85 -26.52 15.94
CA ARG A 29 -4.24 -26.78 17.24
C ARG A 29 -2.72 -26.99 17.13
N ASN A 30 -2.03 -27.12 18.29
CA ASN A 30 -0.59 -27.30 18.37
C ASN A 30 0.12 -26.20 17.56
N ALA A 31 -0.21 -24.94 17.84
CA ALA A 31 0.31 -23.77 17.14
C ALA A 31 0.87 -22.74 18.13
N VAL A 32 1.72 -21.89 17.64
CA VAL A 32 2.13 -20.65 18.33
C VAL A 32 1.36 -19.49 17.68
N ILE A 33 0.33 -19.03 18.33
CA ILE A 33 -0.59 -18.06 17.74
C ILE A 33 -0.38 -16.67 18.34
N PHE A 34 -0.01 -15.71 17.51
CA PHE A 34 -0.06 -14.28 17.82
C PHE A 34 -1.42 -13.73 17.43
N THR A 35 -2.19 -13.28 18.38
CA THR A 35 -3.56 -12.82 18.13
C THR A 35 -3.67 -11.37 17.70
N ALA A 36 -2.67 -10.53 17.95
CA ALA A 36 -2.75 -9.07 17.90
C ALA A 36 -3.83 -8.47 18.84
N ASP A 37 -4.42 -9.26 19.73
CA ASP A 37 -5.26 -8.81 20.84
C ASP A 37 -4.39 -8.39 22.04
N GLY A 38 -4.73 -7.28 22.69
CA GLY A 38 -4.01 -6.82 23.88
C GLY A 38 -4.34 -7.63 25.13
N ALA A 39 -5.52 -8.23 25.21
CA ALA A 39 -5.98 -9.00 26.35
C ALA A 39 -5.45 -10.45 26.36
N SER A 40 -5.35 -11.04 25.17
CA SER A 40 -4.89 -12.43 24.97
C SER A 40 -3.88 -12.53 23.83
N PRO A 41 -2.67 -11.97 24.01
CA PRO A 41 -1.74 -11.80 22.88
C PRO A 41 -1.16 -13.10 22.33
N ARG A 42 -1.26 -14.21 23.05
CA ARG A 42 -0.76 -15.53 22.66
C ARG A 42 -1.76 -16.61 23.04
N VAL A 43 -2.04 -17.53 22.11
CA VAL A 43 -2.87 -18.71 22.32
C VAL A 43 -2.28 -19.91 21.57
N GLU A 44 -2.82 -21.12 21.76
CA GLU A 44 -2.31 -22.38 21.17
C GLU A 44 -3.25 -22.96 20.13
N ALA A 45 -4.53 -22.55 20.15
CA ALA A 45 -5.54 -23.10 19.28
C ALA A 45 -6.59 -22.06 18.85
N LEU A 46 -7.17 -22.29 17.66
CA LEU A 46 -8.33 -21.59 17.13
C LEU A 46 -9.41 -22.59 16.72
N ALA A 47 -10.68 -22.23 16.94
CA ALA A 47 -11.81 -22.93 16.31
C ALA A 47 -12.60 -21.94 15.45
N VAL A 48 -13.01 -22.37 14.27
CA VAL A 48 -13.71 -21.57 13.27
C VAL A 48 -15.06 -22.23 12.95
N ARG A 49 -16.12 -21.41 12.92
CA ARG A 49 -17.46 -21.80 12.48
C ARG A 49 -18.07 -20.67 11.66
N ASP A 50 -18.66 -21.00 10.51
CA ASP A 50 -19.28 -20.03 9.59
C ASP A 50 -18.34 -18.87 9.23
N GLY A 51 -17.05 -19.18 9.07
CA GLY A 51 -16.00 -18.19 8.75
C GLY A 51 -15.64 -17.23 9.86
N ARG A 52 -16.10 -17.48 11.11
CA ARG A 52 -15.77 -16.68 12.30
C ARG A 52 -14.97 -17.51 13.30
N ILE A 53 -14.12 -16.86 14.05
CA ILE A 53 -13.43 -17.42 15.20
C ILE A 53 -14.46 -17.60 16.31
N VAL A 54 -14.69 -18.83 16.76
CA VAL A 54 -15.56 -19.17 17.89
C VAL A 54 -14.76 -19.53 19.13
N PHE A 55 -13.44 -19.74 18.99
CA PHE A 55 -12.54 -20.02 20.10
C PHE A 55 -11.13 -19.55 19.74
N ALA A 56 -10.46 -18.93 20.70
CA ALA A 56 -9.03 -18.61 20.67
C ALA A 56 -8.51 -18.80 22.11
N GLY A 57 -7.68 -19.81 22.35
CA GLY A 57 -7.26 -20.18 23.70
C GLY A 57 -6.31 -21.38 23.75
N GLU A 58 -6.26 -22.01 24.95
CA GLU A 58 -5.49 -23.24 25.17
C GLU A 58 -6.21 -24.45 24.59
N GLU A 59 -5.51 -25.51 24.18
CA GLU A 59 -6.08 -26.69 23.53
C GLU A 59 -7.14 -27.43 24.38
N ASN A 60 -7.02 -27.34 25.71
CA ASN A 60 -7.94 -28.01 26.63
C ASN A 60 -9.41 -27.50 26.50
N GLY A 61 -9.60 -26.31 25.93
CA GLY A 61 -10.94 -25.72 25.68
C GLY A 61 -11.65 -26.25 24.42
N LEU A 62 -11.00 -27.06 23.59
CA LEU A 62 -11.52 -27.48 22.29
C LEU A 62 -12.55 -28.61 22.35
N ALA A 63 -12.61 -29.37 23.44
CA ALA A 63 -13.42 -30.59 23.52
C ALA A 63 -14.93 -30.36 23.26
N ALA A 64 -15.47 -29.24 23.77
CA ALA A 64 -16.88 -28.85 23.60
C ALA A 64 -17.23 -28.43 22.16
N LEU A 65 -16.23 -28.05 21.36
CA LEU A 65 -16.36 -27.56 19.98
C LEU A 65 -16.09 -28.64 18.94
N THR A 66 -15.68 -29.83 19.38
CA THR A 66 -15.35 -30.93 18.47
C THR A 66 -16.62 -31.79 18.20
N GLY A 67 -17.00 -31.89 16.94
CA GLY A 67 -18.09 -32.74 16.47
C GLY A 67 -17.62 -33.74 15.40
N PRO A 68 -18.51 -34.62 14.90
CA PRO A 68 -18.16 -35.66 13.93
C PRO A 68 -17.64 -35.07 12.60
N ASP A 69 -18.12 -33.90 12.20
CA ASP A 69 -17.77 -33.25 10.93
C ASP A 69 -16.69 -32.16 11.11
N THR A 70 -16.21 -31.93 12.34
CA THR A 70 -15.17 -30.95 12.62
C THR A 70 -13.84 -31.40 12.03
N ARG A 71 -13.29 -30.60 11.09
CA ARG A 71 -11.94 -30.80 10.59
C ARG A 71 -10.92 -30.35 11.64
N ILE A 72 -10.11 -31.27 12.13
CA ILE A 72 -9.04 -30.97 13.08
C ILE A 72 -7.71 -30.98 12.34
N GLU A 73 -6.95 -29.90 12.48
CA GLU A 73 -5.62 -29.75 11.89
C GLU A 73 -4.58 -29.48 12.97
N ASP A 74 -3.60 -30.36 13.05
CA ASP A 74 -2.41 -30.19 13.90
C ASP A 74 -1.35 -29.41 13.13
N LEU A 75 -1.00 -28.22 13.62
CA LEU A 75 -0.08 -27.32 12.94
C LEU A 75 1.41 -27.57 13.31
N GLY A 76 1.70 -28.54 14.19
CA GLY A 76 3.06 -28.98 14.51
C GLY A 76 3.97 -27.86 15.03
N GLY A 77 3.43 -26.96 15.85
CA GLY A 77 4.16 -25.83 16.42
C GLY A 77 4.39 -24.64 15.47
N ARG A 78 3.72 -24.61 14.31
CA ARG A 78 3.84 -23.50 13.35
C ARG A 78 3.28 -22.19 13.92
N PHE A 79 3.84 -21.08 13.42
CA PHE A 79 3.36 -19.76 13.80
C PHE A 79 2.13 -19.35 13.00
N VAL A 80 1.14 -18.82 13.71
CA VAL A 80 -0.11 -18.28 13.16
C VAL A 80 -0.29 -16.84 13.62
N MET A 81 -0.75 -15.98 12.74
CA MET A 81 -1.09 -14.59 13.07
C MET A 81 -2.26 -14.11 12.21
N PRO A 82 -2.89 -12.95 12.57
CA PRO A 82 -3.86 -12.33 11.67
C PRO A 82 -3.25 -12.13 10.29
N GLY A 83 -4.08 -12.26 9.25
CA GLY A 83 -3.66 -11.92 7.90
C GLY A 83 -3.21 -10.47 7.80
N LEU A 84 -2.24 -10.20 6.93
CA LEU A 84 -1.74 -8.86 6.71
C LEU A 84 -2.82 -8.00 6.06
N ILE A 85 -2.89 -6.74 6.48
CA ILE A 85 -3.72 -5.71 5.87
C ILE A 85 -2.77 -4.62 5.37
N ASP A 86 -2.82 -4.36 4.07
CA ASP A 86 -2.05 -3.32 3.41
C ASP A 86 -2.92 -2.05 3.29
N ALA A 87 -2.62 -1.06 4.11
CA ALA A 87 -3.44 0.15 4.21
C ALA A 87 -3.12 1.21 3.15
N HIS A 88 -2.22 0.92 2.20
CA HIS A 88 -1.88 1.80 1.09
C HIS A 88 -1.15 1.04 -0.02
N MET A 89 -1.85 0.74 -1.10
CA MET A 89 -1.28 0.15 -2.31
C MET A 89 -2.12 0.52 -3.54
N HIS A 90 -1.64 0.19 -4.74
CA HIS A 90 -2.32 0.42 -6.02
C HIS A 90 -2.48 -0.91 -6.78
N PRO A 91 -3.31 -1.84 -6.28
CA PRO A 91 -3.30 -3.23 -6.74
C PRO A 91 -3.83 -3.41 -8.16
N PHE A 92 -4.68 -2.51 -8.66
CA PHE A 92 -5.15 -2.54 -10.04
C PHE A 92 -4.03 -2.23 -11.04
N GLU A 93 -3.27 -1.17 -10.78
CA GLU A 93 -2.10 -0.81 -11.58
C GLU A 93 -1.03 -1.92 -11.49
N ALA A 94 -0.75 -2.38 -10.28
CA ALA A 94 0.20 -3.45 -10.02
C ALA A 94 -0.14 -4.75 -10.75
N GLY A 95 -1.40 -5.17 -10.71
CA GLY A 95 -1.86 -6.34 -11.45
C GLY A 95 -1.73 -6.18 -12.97
N SER A 96 -2.01 -4.98 -13.48
CA SER A 96 -1.74 -4.64 -14.89
C SER A 96 -0.25 -4.74 -15.22
N THR A 97 0.61 -4.26 -14.32
CA THR A 97 2.08 -4.35 -14.45
C THR A 97 2.57 -5.79 -14.50
N LEU A 98 1.97 -6.70 -13.70
CA LEU A 98 2.32 -8.13 -13.73
C LEU A 98 2.01 -8.83 -15.07
N LEU A 99 1.06 -8.30 -15.84
CA LEU A 99 0.63 -8.86 -17.13
C LEU A 99 1.35 -8.24 -18.32
N LYS A 100 2.17 -7.21 -18.11
CA LYS A 100 2.95 -6.54 -19.15
C LYS A 100 4.38 -7.10 -19.23
N CYS A 101 5.14 -6.61 -20.19
CA CYS A 101 6.58 -6.81 -20.23
C CYS A 101 7.22 -6.17 -19.00
N ASN A 102 7.68 -6.97 -18.04
CA ASN A 102 8.10 -6.51 -16.73
C ASN A 102 9.62 -6.67 -16.57
N LEU A 103 10.30 -5.59 -16.19
CA LEU A 103 11.75 -5.58 -15.96
C LEU A 103 12.11 -5.91 -14.50
N GLU A 104 11.10 -6.14 -13.64
CA GLU A 104 11.27 -6.66 -12.27
C GLU A 104 12.14 -5.78 -11.37
N TYR A 105 12.17 -4.47 -11.61
CA TYR A 105 12.99 -3.49 -10.87
C TYR A 105 14.49 -3.83 -10.87
N ALA A 106 14.96 -4.64 -11.84
CA ALA A 106 16.30 -5.16 -11.85
C ALA A 106 17.33 -4.08 -12.22
N ALA A 107 18.52 -4.18 -11.62
CA ALA A 107 19.70 -3.44 -12.02
C ALA A 107 20.21 -3.98 -13.37
N LEU A 108 19.99 -3.26 -14.46
CA LEU A 108 20.26 -3.73 -15.82
C LEU A 108 21.33 -2.90 -16.51
N THR A 109 22.20 -3.57 -17.27
CA THR A 109 22.96 -2.90 -18.34
C THR A 109 22.04 -2.63 -19.54
N VAL A 110 22.43 -1.72 -20.45
CA VAL A 110 21.68 -1.48 -21.70
C VAL A 110 21.48 -2.78 -22.49
N ALA A 111 22.52 -3.63 -22.59
CA ALA A 111 22.42 -4.91 -23.28
C ALA A 111 21.40 -5.87 -22.65
N GLN A 112 21.34 -5.91 -21.30
CA GLN A 112 20.34 -6.72 -20.58
C GLN A 112 18.93 -6.16 -20.74
N LEU A 113 18.77 -4.83 -20.72
CA LEU A 113 17.51 -4.15 -21.03
C LEU A 113 17.01 -4.58 -22.43
N GLN A 114 17.87 -4.44 -23.43
CA GLN A 114 17.56 -4.83 -24.80
C GLN A 114 17.18 -6.32 -24.90
N GLN A 115 17.91 -7.20 -24.21
CA GLN A 115 17.62 -8.64 -24.19
C GLN A 115 16.23 -8.93 -23.61
N ARG A 116 15.86 -8.29 -22.50
CA ARG A 116 14.53 -8.47 -21.87
C ARG A 116 13.42 -7.92 -22.76
N VAL A 117 13.60 -6.73 -23.32
CA VAL A 117 12.61 -6.13 -24.24
C VAL A 117 12.44 -7.00 -25.49
N LYS A 118 13.56 -7.52 -26.04
CA LYS A 118 13.51 -8.47 -27.16
C LYS A 118 12.73 -9.74 -26.82
N ALA A 119 12.94 -10.31 -25.65
CA ALA A 119 12.20 -11.49 -25.21
C ALA A 119 10.67 -11.22 -25.15
N CYS A 120 10.27 -10.02 -24.72
CA CYS A 120 8.86 -9.62 -24.74
C CYS A 120 8.31 -9.44 -26.18
N LEU A 121 9.11 -8.88 -27.09
CA LEU A 121 8.73 -8.79 -28.50
C LEU A 121 8.54 -10.19 -29.12
N ASP A 122 9.45 -11.12 -28.82
CA ASP A 122 9.40 -12.50 -29.30
C ASP A 122 8.17 -13.24 -28.72
N ALA A 123 7.86 -13.02 -27.44
CA ALA A 123 6.68 -13.61 -26.77
C ALA A 123 5.35 -13.06 -27.33
N SER A 124 5.35 -11.84 -27.86
CA SER A 124 4.19 -11.18 -28.47
C SER A 124 4.34 -10.99 -29.99
N LYS A 125 5.05 -11.89 -30.68
CA LYS A 125 5.32 -11.82 -32.13
C LYS A 125 4.06 -11.80 -33.00
N ASP A 126 2.98 -12.40 -32.51
CA ASP A 126 1.70 -12.46 -33.24
C ASP A 126 0.88 -11.16 -33.11
N ALA A 127 1.33 -10.21 -32.30
CA ALA A 127 0.76 -8.87 -32.26
C ALA A 127 1.12 -8.11 -33.55
N GLY A 128 0.17 -7.36 -34.08
CA GLY A 128 0.37 -6.59 -35.31
C GLY A 128 1.50 -5.55 -35.20
N PRO A 129 1.99 -5.03 -36.34
CA PRO A 129 3.13 -4.11 -36.39
C PRO A 129 2.87 -2.76 -35.69
N ASP A 130 1.63 -2.40 -35.50
CA ASP A 130 1.20 -1.17 -34.81
C ASP A 130 0.83 -1.42 -33.33
N ALA A 131 0.92 -2.68 -32.85
CA ALA A 131 0.65 -3.00 -31.47
C ALA A 131 1.75 -2.44 -30.55
N TRP A 132 1.34 -1.62 -29.59
CA TRP A 132 2.25 -1.08 -28.60
C TRP A 132 2.89 -2.17 -27.75
N LEU A 133 4.18 -2.04 -27.47
CA LEU A 133 4.83 -2.79 -26.41
C LEU A 133 5.02 -1.86 -25.22
N GLU A 134 4.22 -2.08 -24.19
CA GLU A 134 4.41 -1.43 -22.89
C GLU A 134 5.34 -2.28 -22.04
N VAL A 135 6.45 -1.66 -21.60
CA VAL A 135 7.42 -2.26 -20.69
C VAL A 135 7.36 -1.49 -19.39
N VAL A 136 7.38 -2.19 -18.26
CA VAL A 136 7.12 -1.63 -16.93
C VAL A 136 8.15 -2.10 -15.91
N ALA A 137 8.07 -1.54 -14.70
CA ALA A 137 8.98 -1.84 -13.59
C ALA A 137 10.46 -1.63 -13.98
N TRP A 138 10.73 -0.55 -14.71
CA TRP A 138 12.06 -0.11 -15.04
C TRP A 138 12.61 0.75 -13.92
N PHE A 139 13.71 0.33 -13.32
CA PHE A 139 14.40 1.11 -12.31
C PHE A 139 15.54 1.88 -12.97
N GLN A 140 15.23 3.06 -13.47
CA GLN A 140 16.13 3.91 -14.28
C GLN A 140 17.40 4.27 -13.50
N GLU A 141 17.27 4.60 -12.23
CA GLU A 141 18.35 5.05 -11.36
C GLU A 141 19.34 3.93 -11.02
N ASN A 142 18.92 2.67 -11.23
CA ASN A 142 19.74 1.50 -10.96
C ASN A 142 20.35 0.88 -12.22
N MET A 143 20.29 1.59 -13.36
CA MET A 143 20.97 1.14 -14.60
C MET A 143 22.47 1.03 -14.39
N GLN A 144 23.09 0.03 -15.05
CA GLN A 144 24.50 -0.30 -14.92
C GLN A 144 25.30 -0.06 -16.20
N PRO A 145 26.55 0.47 -16.09
CA PRO A 145 27.15 1.01 -14.88
C PRO A 145 26.45 2.28 -14.40
N PRO A 146 26.61 2.68 -13.10
CA PRO A 146 25.99 3.89 -12.59
C PRO A 146 26.22 5.11 -13.48
N GLY A 147 25.16 5.91 -13.71
CA GLY A 147 25.20 7.10 -14.56
C GLY A 147 25.01 6.83 -16.06
N VAL A 148 24.85 5.58 -16.48
CA VAL A 148 24.48 5.27 -17.88
C VAL A 148 23.12 5.88 -18.21
N ARG A 149 23.02 6.53 -19.36
CA ARG A 149 21.76 7.09 -19.86
C ARG A 149 21.28 6.26 -21.03
N THR A 150 20.07 5.76 -20.93
CA THR A 150 19.36 5.10 -22.02
C THR A 150 18.75 6.12 -22.97
N SER A 151 18.59 5.73 -24.24
CA SER A 151 18.01 6.58 -25.27
C SER A 151 17.14 5.77 -26.23
N ARG A 152 16.40 6.47 -27.11
CA ARG A 152 15.65 5.82 -28.20
C ARG A 152 16.51 4.92 -29.06
N ALA A 153 17.79 5.26 -29.26
CA ALA A 153 18.71 4.46 -30.09
C ALA A 153 18.90 3.05 -29.51
N ASP A 154 18.88 2.88 -28.20
CA ASP A 154 18.98 1.58 -27.55
C ASP A 154 17.76 0.70 -27.86
N LEU A 155 16.58 1.29 -28.01
CA LEU A 155 15.36 0.59 -28.40
C LEU A 155 15.23 0.42 -29.91
N ASP A 156 15.69 1.39 -30.71
CA ASP A 156 15.68 1.34 -32.15
C ASP A 156 16.64 0.26 -32.69
N ALA A 157 17.66 -0.12 -31.90
CA ALA A 157 18.54 -1.25 -32.21
C ALA A 157 17.82 -2.61 -32.19
N LEU A 158 16.63 -2.68 -31.58
CA LEU A 158 15.78 -3.86 -31.64
C LEU A 158 15.06 -3.92 -33.00
N ALA A 159 15.20 -5.01 -33.71
CA ALA A 159 14.62 -5.18 -35.05
C ALA A 159 13.10 -5.30 -35.01
N THR A 160 12.39 -4.18 -34.74
CA THR A 160 10.93 -4.10 -34.67
C THR A 160 10.39 -2.80 -35.25
N THR A 161 9.20 -2.85 -35.86
CA THR A 161 8.45 -1.66 -36.29
C THR A 161 7.41 -1.21 -35.26
N ARG A 162 7.25 -1.97 -34.16
CA ARG A 162 6.27 -1.68 -33.11
C ARG A 162 6.69 -0.47 -32.28
N PRO A 163 5.74 0.37 -31.86
CA PRO A 163 6.01 1.40 -30.87
C PRO A 163 6.30 0.76 -29.51
N ILE A 164 7.40 1.20 -28.87
CA ILE A 164 7.84 0.73 -27.57
C ILE A 164 7.86 1.91 -26.61
N VAL A 165 7.26 1.74 -25.42
CA VAL A 165 7.39 2.64 -24.29
C VAL A 165 7.80 1.85 -23.06
N ILE A 166 8.83 2.31 -22.34
CA ILE A 166 9.31 1.74 -21.07
C ILE A 166 9.00 2.75 -19.98
N ARG A 167 8.17 2.37 -19.00
CA ARG A 167 7.80 3.21 -17.86
C ARG A 167 8.72 2.95 -16.68
N SER A 168 9.23 4.03 -16.09
CA SER A 168 9.92 3.98 -14.80
C SER A 168 8.96 3.51 -13.70
N SER A 169 9.48 2.77 -12.73
CA SER A 169 8.73 2.32 -11.55
C SER A 169 8.20 3.48 -10.70
N PHE A 170 8.93 4.60 -10.66
CA PHE A 170 8.49 5.84 -9.98
C PHE A 170 7.42 6.63 -10.74
N GLY A 171 7.01 6.19 -11.94
CA GLY A 171 5.90 6.79 -12.68
C GLY A 171 6.19 8.15 -13.35
N HIS A 172 7.38 8.72 -13.18
CA HIS A 172 7.71 10.09 -13.65
C HIS A 172 8.49 10.12 -14.97
N THR A 173 8.99 8.99 -15.47
CA THR A 173 9.80 8.92 -16.69
C THR A 173 9.34 7.81 -17.62
N VAL A 174 9.36 8.11 -18.91
CA VAL A 174 9.17 7.12 -20.00
C VAL A 174 10.33 7.19 -20.97
N LEU A 175 10.85 6.03 -21.38
CA LEU A 175 11.74 5.89 -22.53
C LEU A 175 10.93 5.36 -23.73
N ALA A 176 10.89 6.12 -24.81
CA ALA A 176 10.17 5.79 -26.03
C ALA A 176 11.14 5.55 -27.20
N ASN A 177 10.85 4.56 -28.07
CA ASN A 177 11.57 4.40 -29.31
C ASN A 177 11.14 5.44 -30.36
N SER A 178 11.86 5.54 -31.48
CA SER A 178 11.57 6.49 -32.54
C SER A 178 10.18 6.32 -33.15
N ARG A 179 9.64 5.09 -33.20
CA ARG A 179 8.28 4.84 -33.69
C ARG A 179 7.22 5.42 -32.75
N ALA A 180 7.38 5.25 -31.44
CA ALA A 180 6.47 5.82 -30.45
C ALA A 180 6.51 7.35 -30.45
N LEU A 181 7.72 7.94 -30.54
CA LEU A 181 7.87 9.40 -30.66
C LEU A 181 7.16 9.94 -31.90
N ALA A 182 7.31 9.28 -33.06
CA ALA A 182 6.66 9.69 -34.29
C ALA A 182 5.13 9.64 -34.19
N LEU A 183 4.55 8.59 -33.57
CA LEU A 183 3.12 8.47 -33.34
C LEU A 183 2.60 9.56 -32.37
N GLY A 184 3.40 9.93 -31.37
CA GLY A 184 3.12 11.02 -30.44
C GLY A 184 3.34 12.43 -31.02
N GLY A 185 3.81 12.54 -32.27
CA GLY A 185 4.13 13.83 -32.90
C GLY A 185 5.30 14.57 -32.23
N ILE A 186 6.16 13.81 -31.49
CA ILE A 186 7.28 14.39 -30.75
C ILE A 186 8.50 14.49 -31.65
N SER A 187 8.95 15.73 -31.89
CA SER A 187 10.04 16.10 -32.78
C SER A 187 10.98 17.13 -32.16
N ARG A 188 11.98 17.55 -32.92
CA ARG A 188 12.87 18.67 -32.57
C ARG A 188 12.10 19.94 -32.23
N ASP A 189 10.99 20.21 -32.93
CA ASP A 189 10.21 21.44 -32.81
C ASP A 189 9.11 21.38 -31.74
N SER A 190 8.90 20.23 -31.13
CA SER A 190 7.91 20.05 -30.06
C SER A 190 8.26 20.92 -28.86
N LYS A 191 7.28 21.70 -28.39
CA LYS A 191 7.43 22.49 -27.16
C LYS A 191 7.27 21.59 -25.94
N TYR A 192 7.90 21.97 -24.82
CA TYR A 192 7.65 21.32 -23.55
C TYR A 192 6.20 21.57 -23.12
N PRO A 193 5.42 20.54 -22.80
CA PRO A 193 4.15 20.76 -22.16
C PRO A 193 4.35 21.36 -20.76
N LEU A 194 3.36 22.04 -20.25
CA LEU A 194 3.40 22.58 -18.88
C LEU A 194 3.57 21.41 -17.88
N GLY A 195 4.60 21.49 -17.07
CA GLY A 195 4.92 20.43 -16.11
C GLY A 195 5.59 19.19 -16.70
N GLY A 196 6.05 19.22 -17.96
CA GLY A 196 6.75 18.10 -18.58
C GLY A 196 8.04 18.48 -19.28
N LYS A 197 8.93 17.49 -19.49
CA LYS A 197 10.22 17.68 -20.14
C LYS A 197 10.48 16.65 -21.22
N ILE A 198 10.96 17.10 -22.37
CA ILE A 198 11.46 16.26 -23.46
C ILE A 198 12.99 16.37 -23.46
N TRP A 199 13.69 15.30 -23.11
CA TRP A 199 15.15 15.29 -23.17
C TRP A 199 15.63 15.31 -24.62
N ARG A 200 16.66 16.13 -24.88
CA ARG A 200 17.23 16.32 -26.23
C ARG A 200 18.72 16.09 -26.22
N ASP A 201 19.22 15.61 -27.34
CA ASP A 201 20.66 15.49 -27.59
C ASP A 201 21.28 16.86 -28.00
N ALA A 202 22.58 16.87 -28.23
CA ALA A 202 23.31 18.07 -28.63
C ALA A 202 22.85 18.66 -29.98
N SER A 203 22.19 17.87 -30.83
CA SER A 203 21.61 18.32 -32.10
C SER A 203 20.20 18.86 -31.96
N GLY A 204 19.61 18.78 -30.76
CA GLY A 204 18.23 19.19 -30.47
C GLY A 204 17.18 18.12 -30.72
N GLU A 205 17.58 16.89 -31.13
CA GLU A 205 16.65 15.80 -31.36
C GLU A 205 16.20 15.17 -30.02
N PRO A 206 14.93 14.74 -29.89
CA PRO A 206 14.45 14.00 -28.73
C PRO A 206 15.25 12.73 -28.48
N THR A 207 15.78 12.55 -27.28
CA THR A 207 16.52 11.33 -26.90
C THR A 207 15.63 10.10 -26.70
N GLY A 208 14.32 10.29 -26.60
CA GLY A 208 13.34 9.26 -26.21
C GLY A 208 12.92 9.32 -24.76
N LEU A 209 13.68 10.01 -23.91
CA LEU A 209 13.29 10.22 -22.51
C LEU A 209 12.31 11.41 -22.40
N LEU A 210 11.18 11.13 -21.75
CA LEU A 210 10.13 12.11 -21.47
C LEU A 210 9.77 12.04 -19.99
N GLU A 211 9.57 13.19 -19.37
CA GLU A 211 9.22 13.29 -17.97
C GLU A 211 7.84 13.93 -17.79
N ASP A 212 7.12 13.46 -16.78
CA ASP A 212 5.85 13.99 -16.30
C ASP A 212 4.82 14.17 -17.43
N SER A 213 4.19 15.32 -17.56
CA SER A 213 3.15 15.56 -18.57
C SER A 213 3.64 15.40 -20.03
N ALA A 214 4.96 15.31 -20.27
CA ALA A 214 5.48 15.11 -21.62
C ALA A 214 5.19 13.71 -22.21
N TYR A 215 4.98 12.70 -21.38
CA TYR A 215 4.62 11.36 -21.84
C TYR A 215 3.11 11.07 -21.82
N GLU A 216 2.29 11.96 -21.29
CA GLU A 216 0.83 11.77 -21.24
C GLU A 216 0.20 11.54 -22.62
N ILE A 217 0.83 12.05 -23.68
CA ILE A 217 0.39 11.81 -25.05
C ILE A 217 0.24 10.32 -25.36
N PHE A 218 1.11 9.45 -24.80
CA PHE A 218 1.05 8.02 -25.04
C PHE A 218 -0.20 7.38 -24.42
N SER A 219 -0.71 7.90 -23.32
CA SER A 219 -1.94 7.39 -22.71
C SER A 219 -3.18 7.57 -23.59
N THR A 220 -3.13 8.53 -24.53
CA THR A 220 -4.19 8.75 -25.51
C THR A 220 -4.05 7.88 -26.77
N LEU A 221 -2.84 7.37 -27.03
CA LEU A 221 -2.49 6.57 -28.23
C LEU A 221 -2.49 5.07 -27.96
N ILE A 222 -2.12 4.68 -26.74
CA ILE A 222 -2.18 3.28 -26.32
C ILE A 222 -3.66 2.92 -26.10
N PRO A 223 -4.16 1.86 -26.76
CA PRO A 223 -5.56 1.45 -26.57
C PRO A 223 -5.88 1.18 -25.10
N ALA A 224 -7.01 1.70 -24.63
CA ALA A 224 -7.50 1.40 -23.28
C ALA A 224 -7.69 -0.12 -23.10
N PRO A 225 -7.37 -0.68 -21.93
CA PRO A 225 -7.58 -2.10 -21.66
C PRO A 225 -9.07 -2.45 -21.75
N THR A 226 -9.35 -3.67 -22.20
CA THR A 226 -10.72 -4.18 -22.20
C THR A 226 -11.17 -4.53 -20.77
N PRO A 227 -12.49 -4.55 -20.47
CA PRO A 227 -12.97 -4.98 -19.14
C PRO A 227 -12.46 -6.36 -18.70
N GLU A 228 -12.24 -7.26 -19.66
CA GLU A 228 -11.64 -8.58 -19.39
C GLU A 228 -10.17 -8.48 -19.00
N ALA A 229 -9.39 -7.61 -19.66
CA ALA A 229 -8.00 -7.35 -19.29
C ALA A 229 -7.90 -6.68 -17.90
N GLU A 230 -8.81 -5.75 -17.60
CA GLU A 230 -8.92 -5.11 -16.28
C GLU A 230 -9.24 -6.15 -15.19
N ARG A 231 -10.19 -7.07 -15.44
CA ARG A 231 -10.52 -8.15 -14.52
C ARG A 231 -9.32 -9.07 -14.27
N LYS A 232 -8.59 -9.45 -15.31
CA LYS A 232 -7.36 -10.26 -15.19
C LYS A 232 -6.27 -9.56 -14.39
N ALA A 233 -6.13 -8.25 -14.54
CA ALA A 233 -5.22 -7.45 -13.72
C ALA A 233 -5.58 -7.54 -12.23
N ALA A 234 -6.85 -7.37 -11.88
CA ALA A 234 -7.32 -7.51 -10.51
C ALA A 234 -7.08 -8.93 -9.96
N GLU A 235 -7.31 -9.97 -10.76
CA GLU A 235 -7.04 -11.37 -10.38
C GLU A 235 -5.54 -11.64 -10.16
N ALA A 236 -4.67 -11.10 -11.02
CA ALA A 236 -3.21 -11.22 -10.87
C ALA A 236 -2.72 -10.54 -9.59
N ALA A 237 -3.24 -9.36 -9.29
CA ALA A 237 -2.93 -8.66 -8.05
C ALA A 237 -3.37 -9.47 -6.82
N LEU A 238 -4.60 -9.98 -6.80
CA LEU A 238 -5.12 -10.80 -5.71
C LEU A 238 -4.29 -12.07 -5.48
N ALA A 239 -3.84 -12.72 -6.55
CA ALA A 239 -2.98 -13.91 -6.44
C ALA A 239 -1.62 -13.58 -5.80
N MET A 240 -0.98 -12.47 -6.18
CA MET A 240 0.28 -12.02 -5.60
C MET A 240 0.10 -11.64 -4.13
N MET A 241 -0.94 -10.87 -3.81
CA MET A 241 -1.26 -10.48 -2.44
C MET A 241 -1.52 -11.68 -1.53
N ALA A 242 -2.30 -12.67 -2.01
CA ALA A 242 -2.57 -13.88 -1.24
C ALA A 242 -1.28 -14.68 -0.94
N ALA A 243 -0.33 -14.71 -1.88
CA ALA A 243 0.98 -15.36 -1.68
C ALA A 243 1.85 -14.65 -0.63
N GLN A 244 1.66 -13.35 -0.42
CA GLN A 244 2.33 -12.55 0.61
C GLN A 244 1.59 -12.55 1.96
N GLY A 245 0.41 -13.17 2.05
CA GLY A 245 -0.39 -13.23 3.28
C GLY A 245 -1.33 -12.03 3.48
N VAL A 246 -1.57 -11.24 2.44
CA VAL A 246 -2.48 -10.08 2.49
C VAL A 246 -3.93 -10.56 2.42
N THR A 247 -4.71 -10.24 3.44
CA THR A 247 -6.13 -10.61 3.59
C THR A 247 -7.07 -9.41 3.48
N GLY A 248 -6.53 -8.20 3.51
CA GLY A 248 -7.24 -6.95 3.29
C GLY A 248 -6.32 -5.88 2.71
N PHE A 249 -6.87 -4.96 1.94
CA PHE A 249 -6.08 -3.88 1.32
C PHE A 249 -6.90 -2.62 1.08
N LEU A 250 -6.20 -1.47 0.99
CA LEU A 250 -6.73 -0.23 0.45
C LEU A 250 -6.09 0.07 -0.91
N ASP A 251 -6.91 0.10 -1.99
CA ASP A 251 -6.50 0.77 -3.22
C ASP A 251 -6.51 2.28 -2.96
N ALA A 252 -5.33 2.84 -2.79
CA ALA A 252 -5.12 4.15 -2.20
C ALA A 252 -5.37 5.33 -3.16
N ALA A 253 -5.63 5.07 -4.45
CA ALA A 253 -5.97 6.11 -5.45
C ALA A 253 -6.92 5.53 -6.51
N ALA A 254 -8.02 4.93 -6.07
CA ALA A 254 -8.92 4.21 -6.93
C ALA A 254 -9.70 5.11 -7.88
N GLY A 255 -9.66 4.76 -9.16
CA GLY A 255 -10.59 5.24 -10.17
C GLY A 255 -11.73 4.24 -10.42
N LEU A 256 -12.73 4.64 -11.22
CA LEU A 256 -13.84 3.76 -11.60
C LEU A 256 -13.40 2.45 -12.28
N PRO A 257 -12.35 2.41 -13.15
CA PRO A 257 -11.87 1.16 -13.74
C PRO A 257 -11.44 0.14 -12.66
N SER A 258 -10.63 0.56 -11.68
CA SER A 258 -10.20 -0.28 -10.57
C SER A 258 -11.41 -0.85 -9.80
N ILE A 259 -12.31 0.03 -9.31
CA ILE A 259 -13.48 -0.39 -8.54
C ILE A 259 -14.34 -1.39 -9.34
N LYS A 260 -14.55 -1.15 -10.64
CA LYS A 260 -15.32 -2.05 -11.52
C LYS A 260 -14.64 -3.39 -11.73
N ALA A 261 -13.32 -3.40 -11.92
CA ALA A 261 -12.54 -4.63 -12.11
C ALA A 261 -12.65 -5.55 -10.88
N PHE A 262 -12.41 -5.03 -9.69
CA PHE A 262 -12.56 -5.79 -8.44
C PHE A 262 -14.02 -6.16 -8.15
N THR A 263 -14.99 -5.32 -8.52
CA THR A 263 -16.42 -5.65 -8.41
C THR A 263 -16.77 -6.84 -9.32
N ALA A 264 -16.22 -6.89 -10.54
CA ALA A 264 -16.42 -8.03 -11.44
C ALA A 264 -15.79 -9.32 -10.88
N VAL A 265 -14.59 -9.25 -10.29
CA VAL A 265 -13.98 -10.39 -9.59
C VAL A 265 -14.82 -10.82 -8.39
N HIS A 266 -15.34 -9.87 -7.61
CA HIS A 266 -16.25 -10.17 -6.48
C HIS A 266 -17.53 -10.90 -6.94
N ALA A 267 -18.18 -10.41 -8.00
CA ALA A 267 -19.39 -11.03 -8.56
C ALA A 267 -19.15 -12.46 -9.05
N ALA A 268 -17.91 -12.77 -9.49
CA ALA A 268 -17.48 -14.12 -9.85
C ALA A 268 -17.06 -14.99 -8.65
N GLY A 269 -17.11 -14.48 -7.42
CA GLY A 269 -16.67 -15.19 -6.21
C GLY A 269 -15.15 -15.32 -6.08
N GLY A 270 -14.37 -14.51 -6.82
CA GLY A 270 -12.92 -14.62 -6.92
C GLY A 270 -12.12 -13.75 -5.94
N LEU A 271 -12.75 -12.95 -5.06
CA LEU A 271 -12.01 -12.16 -4.09
C LEU A 271 -11.29 -13.05 -3.06
N THR A 272 -10.00 -12.81 -2.91
CA THR A 272 -9.14 -13.48 -1.92
C THR A 272 -8.70 -12.55 -0.79
N ALA A 273 -9.12 -11.28 -0.81
CA ALA A 273 -8.85 -10.28 0.20
C ALA A 273 -10.02 -9.29 0.32
N ARG A 274 -10.18 -8.65 1.47
CA ARG A 274 -11.17 -7.59 1.69
C ARG A 274 -10.72 -6.32 0.98
N ALA A 275 -11.50 -5.88 -0.02
CA ALA A 275 -11.12 -4.81 -0.92
C ALA A 275 -11.70 -3.47 -0.46
N HIS A 276 -10.84 -2.53 -0.11
CA HIS A 276 -11.19 -1.15 0.21
C HIS A 276 -10.67 -0.22 -0.88
N PHE A 277 -11.39 0.86 -1.15
CA PHE A 277 -11.06 1.82 -2.21
C PHE A 277 -11.15 3.24 -1.70
N ALA A 278 -10.05 4.00 -1.89
CA ALA A 278 -10.00 5.43 -1.70
C ALA A 278 -10.19 6.13 -3.05
N VAL A 279 -11.36 6.74 -3.25
CA VAL A 279 -11.67 7.43 -4.50
C VAL A 279 -10.80 8.67 -4.61
N ALA A 280 -10.01 8.77 -5.68
CA ALA A 280 -9.12 9.91 -5.90
C ALA A 280 -9.91 11.19 -6.17
N ILE A 281 -9.46 12.30 -5.55
CA ILE A 281 -9.93 13.66 -5.81
C ILE A 281 -8.78 14.41 -6.49
N ASP A 282 -9.02 14.87 -7.72
CA ASP A 282 -8.04 15.66 -8.48
C ASP A 282 -7.89 17.05 -7.83
N PRO A 283 -6.68 17.63 -7.75
CA PRO A 283 -6.47 18.99 -7.23
C PRO A 283 -7.35 20.06 -7.90
N LYS A 284 -7.69 19.89 -9.17
CA LYS A 284 -8.61 20.80 -9.88
C LYS A 284 -10.02 20.81 -9.31
N GLU A 285 -10.46 19.70 -8.68
CA GLU A 285 -11.75 19.61 -8.00
C GLU A 285 -11.79 20.45 -6.72
N GLY A 286 -10.63 20.88 -6.21
CA GLY A 286 -10.54 21.86 -5.12
C GLY A 286 -11.22 23.20 -5.43
N ALA A 287 -11.46 23.53 -6.70
CA ALA A 287 -12.22 24.71 -7.10
C ALA A 287 -13.71 24.64 -6.72
N ASP A 288 -14.26 23.41 -6.57
CA ASP A 288 -15.63 23.17 -6.07
C ASP A 288 -15.63 21.98 -5.09
N PRO A 289 -15.28 22.22 -3.83
CA PRO A 289 -15.25 21.19 -2.79
C PRO A 289 -16.57 20.42 -2.62
N ALA A 290 -17.71 21.11 -2.82
CA ALA A 290 -19.01 20.47 -2.66
C ALA A 290 -19.27 19.44 -3.78
N ALA A 291 -18.93 19.79 -5.03
CA ALA A 291 -19.04 18.88 -6.17
C ALA A 291 -18.10 17.68 -6.03
N ALA A 292 -16.86 17.90 -5.59
CA ALA A 292 -15.89 16.83 -5.32
C ALA A 292 -16.43 15.83 -4.28
N VAL A 293 -16.91 16.31 -3.14
CA VAL A 293 -17.52 15.47 -2.09
C VAL A 293 -18.75 14.73 -2.60
N ALA A 294 -19.64 15.40 -3.35
CA ALA A 294 -20.83 14.77 -3.92
C ALA A 294 -20.46 13.62 -4.86
N ARG A 295 -19.49 13.82 -5.77
CA ARG A 295 -19.00 12.77 -6.68
C ARG A 295 -18.48 11.55 -5.93
N VAL A 296 -17.62 11.75 -4.92
CA VAL A 296 -17.07 10.66 -4.12
C VAL A 296 -18.18 9.92 -3.38
N THR A 297 -19.12 10.67 -2.79
CA THR A 297 -20.27 10.10 -2.07
C THR A 297 -21.16 9.26 -2.99
N ASP A 298 -21.40 9.71 -4.22
CA ASP A 298 -22.20 8.97 -5.21
C ASP A 298 -21.50 7.68 -5.64
N ILE A 299 -20.17 7.71 -5.84
CA ILE A 299 -19.38 6.50 -6.12
C ILE A 299 -19.46 5.54 -4.94
N SER A 300 -19.28 6.05 -3.71
CA SER A 300 -19.41 5.25 -2.48
C SER A 300 -20.78 4.57 -2.44
N ARG A 301 -21.87 5.31 -2.52
CA ARG A 301 -23.25 4.76 -2.49
C ARG A 301 -23.49 3.69 -3.55
N LYS A 302 -22.87 3.83 -4.72
CA LYS A 302 -23.05 2.89 -5.84
C LYS A 302 -22.30 1.58 -5.67
N PHE A 303 -21.12 1.60 -5.05
CA PHE A 303 -20.20 0.46 -5.06
C PHE A 303 -19.91 -0.10 -3.66
N ASP A 304 -20.21 0.63 -2.57
CA ASP A 304 -19.99 0.10 -1.22
C ASP A 304 -20.92 -1.09 -0.94
N GLY A 305 -20.33 -2.23 -0.58
CA GLY A 305 -21.05 -3.49 -0.31
C GLY A 305 -21.77 -3.53 1.05
N GLY A 306 -21.76 -2.42 1.82
CA GLY A 306 -22.49 -2.32 3.08
C GLY A 306 -21.85 -3.09 4.24
N THR A 307 -22.59 -3.98 4.89
CA THR A 307 -22.15 -4.71 6.11
C THR A 307 -21.04 -5.70 5.79
N ALA A 308 -20.00 -5.74 6.63
CA ALA A 308 -18.94 -6.72 6.53
C ALA A 308 -19.45 -8.15 6.80
N ALA A 309 -18.98 -9.11 6.01
CA ALA A 309 -19.31 -10.53 6.10
C ALA A 309 -18.02 -11.37 6.20
N PRO A 310 -18.11 -12.66 6.63
CA PRO A 310 -16.95 -13.54 6.60
C PRO A 310 -16.31 -13.64 5.20
N ALA A 311 -17.10 -13.77 4.15
CA ALA A 311 -16.60 -13.67 2.78
C ALA A 311 -16.09 -12.24 2.49
N PRO A 312 -14.96 -12.11 1.75
CA PRO A 312 -14.45 -10.79 1.37
C PRO A 312 -15.46 -10.03 0.49
N GLY A 313 -15.50 -8.72 0.65
CA GLY A 313 -16.40 -7.83 -0.07
C GLY A 313 -15.72 -6.53 -0.49
N ILE A 314 -16.49 -5.67 -1.14
CA ILE A 314 -16.08 -4.36 -1.64
C ILE A 314 -16.50 -3.27 -0.66
N ARG A 315 -15.56 -2.37 -0.31
CA ARG A 315 -15.82 -1.19 0.51
C ARG A 315 -15.30 0.05 -0.21
N VAL A 316 -16.13 1.05 -0.33
CA VAL A 316 -15.77 2.32 -0.98
C VAL A 316 -16.10 3.45 0.01
N ARG A 317 -15.29 3.58 1.05
CA ARG A 317 -15.50 4.53 2.15
C ARG A 317 -14.28 5.41 2.44
N ASN A 318 -13.34 5.46 1.51
CA ASN A 318 -12.18 6.30 1.64
C ASN A 318 -12.08 7.25 0.43
N ALA A 319 -11.43 8.40 0.63
CA ALA A 319 -11.11 9.34 -0.43
C ALA A 319 -9.62 9.69 -0.38
N LYS A 320 -8.95 9.71 -1.54
CA LYS A 320 -7.52 10.03 -1.67
C LYS A 320 -7.35 11.47 -2.13
N LEU A 321 -6.49 12.20 -1.42
CA LEU A 321 -5.99 13.51 -1.83
C LEU A 321 -4.46 13.48 -1.86
N PHE A 322 -3.86 14.16 -2.83
CA PHE A 322 -2.42 14.41 -2.88
C PHE A 322 -2.17 15.86 -2.47
N LEU A 323 -1.40 16.11 -1.40
CA LEU A 323 -1.06 17.47 -1.01
C LEU A 323 0.25 17.96 -1.63
N ASP A 324 1.14 17.03 -1.97
CA ASP A 324 2.39 17.32 -2.67
C ASP A 324 2.76 16.17 -3.62
N GLY A 325 3.94 16.26 -4.21
CA GLY A 325 4.56 15.19 -4.98
C GLY A 325 5.53 14.39 -4.13
N VAL A 326 6.76 14.15 -4.64
CA VAL A 326 7.78 13.32 -3.99
C VAL A 326 9.00 14.14 -3.60
N ILE A 327 9.65 13.78 -2.48
CA ILE A 327 10.89 14.39 -2.05
C ILE A 327 12.11 13.91 -2.86
N ALA A 328 11.97 12.79 -3.57
CA ALA A 328 13.05 12.17 -4.33
C ALA A 328 13.55 13.07 -5.48
N ALA A 329 14.89 13.06 -5.70
CA ALA A 329 15.50 13.72 -6.84
C ALA A 329 15.29 12.86 -8.12
N PRO A 330 15.17 13.48 -9.31
CA PRO A 330 15.28 14.90 -9.59
C PRO A 330 13.99 15.70 -9.44
N ALA A 331 12.85 15.05 -9.10
CA ALA A 331 11.54 15.70 -9.05
C ALA A 331 11.47 16.82 -8.00
N LEU A 332 11.83 16.53 -6.75
CA LEU A 332 11.87 17.50 -5.63
C LEU A 332 10.57 18.31 -5.51
N THR A 333 9.45 17.60 -5.63
CA THR A 333 8.10 18.17 -5.59
C THR A 333 7.38 17.95 -4.25
N GLY A 334 8.08 17.43 -3.25
CA GLY A 334 7.62 17.42 -1.86
C GLY A 334 7.59 18.85 -1.30
N THR A 335 6.50 19.22 -0.62
CA THR A 335 6.34 20.54 0.01
C THR A 335 7.05 20.58 1.35
N LEU A 336 8.03 21.48 1.52
CA LEU A 336 8.89 21.54 2.70
C LEU A 336 8.67 22.83 3.52
N LEU A 337 8.93 22.73 4.82
CA LEU A 337 9.00 23.89 5.72
C LEU A 337 10.30 24.70 5.53
N GLU A 338 11.41 24.01 5.27
CA GLU A 338 12.69 24.62 4.92
C GLU A 338 13.06 24.28 3.47
N PRO A 339 13.75 25.20 2.75
CA PRO A 339 14.12 24.95 1.37
C PRO A 339 14.99 23.71 1.18
N TYR A 340 14.89 23.10 -0.01
CA TYR A 340 15.90 22.16 -0.52
C TYR A 340 17.26 22.85 -0.60
N ARG A 341 18.34 22.10 -0.35
CA ARG A 341 19.69 22.60 -0.57
C ARG A 341 20.07 22.48 -2.04
N VAL A 342 20.90 23.39 -2.49
CA VAL A 342 21.47 23.42 -3.83
C VAL A 342 23.00 23.51 -3.75
N ASN A 343 23.68 22.90 -4.72
CA ASN A 343 25.13 23.02 -4.81
C ASN A 343 25.50 24.39 -5.40
N ALA A 344 26.03 25.28 -4.58
CA ALA A 344 26.57 26.59 -4.97
C ALA A 344 28.05 26.52 -5.39
N GLY A 345 28.71 25.35 -5.26
CA GLY A 345 30.06 25.06 -5.71
C GLY A 345 30.13 24.43 -7.10
N THR A 346 31.20 23.67 -7.36
CA THR A 346 31.35 22.87 -8.56
C THR A 346 31.05 21.37 -8.27
N ALA A 347 31.07 20.54 -9.30
CA ALA A 347 30.94 19.09 -9.11
C ALA A 347 32.13 18.49 -8.34
N GLU A 348 33.33 19.04 -8.55
CA GLU A 348 34.57 18.59 -7.91
C GLU A 348 34.76 19.16 -6.48
N ALA A 349 34.12 20.31 -6.19
CA ALA A 349 34.16 20.99 -4.89
C ALA A 349 32.73 21.45 -4.52
N PRO A 350 31.85 20.54 -4.14
CA PRO A 350 30.45 20.87 -3.84
C PRO A 350 30.37 21.73 -2.56
N HIS A 351 29.52 22.75 -2.63
CA HIS A 351 29.19 23.60 -1.50
C HIS A 351 27.69 23.74 -1.39
N TRP A 352 27.07 22.91 -0.54
CA TRP A 352 25.62 22.84 -0.38
C TRP A 352 25.09 23.91 0.57
N VAL A 353 24.21 24.76 0.06
CA VAL A 353 23.53 25.83 0.79
C VAL A 353 22.01 25.71 0.65
N LEU A 354 21.24 26.37 1.50
CA LEU A 354 19.79 26.46 1.32
C LEU A 354 19.48 27.15 0.00
N GLY A 355 18.70 26.50 -0.83
CA GLY A 355 18.21 27.05 -2.09
C GLY A 355 16.96 27.92 -1.92
N PRO A 356 16.38 28.41 -3.01
CA PRO A 356 15.16 29.22 -2.96
C PRO A 356 13.87 28.37 -2.92
N SER A 357 13.91 27.08 -3.32
CA SER A 357 12.71 26.23 -3.48
C SER A 357 12.42 25.44 -2.22
N ARG A 358 11.14 25.39 -1.86
CA ARG A 358 10.56 24.50 -0.83
C ARG A 358 9.65 23.44 -1.43
N GLY A 359 9.77 23.18 -2.75
CA GLY A 359 8.79 22.43 -3.50
C GLY A 359 7.59 23.29 -3.91
N PRO A 360 6.51 22.70 -4.41
CA PRO A 360 5.28 23.42 -4.70
C PRO A 360 4.55 23.84 -3.42
N GLU A 361 3.59 24.75 -3.55
CA GLU A 361 2.56 24.92 -2.52
C GLU A 361 1.69 23.65 -2.45
N PRO A 362 1.07 23.35 -1.31
CA PRO A 362 0.15 22.21 -1.21
C PRO A 362 -0.91 22.27 -2.30
N TYR A 363 -1.13 21.15 -2.99
CA TYR A 363 -2.04 21.07 -4.17
C TYR A 363 -3.49 21.41 -3.83
N PHE A 364 -3.87 21.28 -2.55
CA PHE A 364 -5.14 21.77 -2.02
C PHE A 364 -4.83 22.87 -0.99
N PRO A 365 -5.09 24.14 -1.31
CA PRO A 365 -5.00 25.20 -0.33
C PRO A 365 -6.00 24.99 0.81
N HIS A 366 -5.72 25.54 1.98
CA HIS A 366 -6.47 25.30 3.21
C HIS A 366 -7.97 25.57 3.09
N ASP A 367 -8.35 26.59 2.33
CA ASP A 367 -9.76 26.97 2.09
C ASP A 367 -10.53 25.99 1.17
N ALA A 368 -9.82 25.19 0.36
CA ALA A 368 -10.38 24.07 -0.39
C ALA A 368 -10.32 22.75 0.42
N LEU A 369 -9.19 22.50 1.11
CA LEU A 369 -8.95 21.26 1.84
C LEU A 369 -9.96 21.05 2.97
N VAL A 370 -10.17 22.08 3.82
CA VAL A 370 -11.05 21.93 5.00
C VAL A 370 -12.51 21.62 4.64
N PRO A 371 -13.16 22.31 3.67
CA PRO A 371 -14.48 21.93 3.20
C PRO A 371 -14.56 20.51 2.65
N ILE A 372 -13.55 20.06 1.89
CA ILE A 372 -13.51 18.67 1.37
C ILE A 372 -13.45 17.69 2.53
N LEU A 373 -12.49 17.83 3.46
CA LEU A 373 -12.32 16.91 4.60
C LEU A 373 -13.59 16.87 5.47
N THR A 374 -14.16 18.04 5.75
CA THR A 374 -15.40 18.14 6.55
C THR A 374 -16.58 17.48 5.84
N GLY A 375 -16.75 17.74 4.55
CA GLY A 375 -17.82 17.14 3.75
C GLY A 375 -17.68 15.63 3.62
N LEU A 376 -16.47 15.10 3.43
CA LEU A 376 -16.22 13.66 3.45
C LEU A 376 -16.63 13.04 4.78
N GLY A 377 -16.15 13.59 5.89
CA GLY A 377 -16.48 13.11 7.23
C GLY A 377 -17.99 13.15 7.55
N GLN A 378 -18.71 14.17 7.10
CA GLN A 378 -20.18 14.26 7.21
C GLN A 378 -20.91 13.14 6.45
N ASN A 379 -20.31 12.61 5.39
CA ASN A 379 -20.86 11.53 4.58
C ASN A 379 -20.31 10.14 4.97
N GLY A 380 -19.54 10.02 6.06
CA GLY A 380 -18.97 8.75 6.53
C GLY A 380 -17.88 8.22 5.61
N ILE A 381 -17.14 9.12 4.96
CA ILE A 381 -16.01 8.81 4.07
C ILE A 381 -14.73 9.28 4.76
N ASP A 382 -13.77 8.39 4.90
CA ASP A 382 -12.49 8.64 5.56
C ASP A 382 -11.48 9.23 4.60
N PRO A 383 -10.88 10.39 4.91
CA PRO A 383 -9.85 10.97 4.07
C PRO A 383 -8.50 10.27 4.29
N HIS A 384 -7.81 9.99 3.18
CA HIS A 384 -6.49 9.40 3.09
C HIS A 384 -5.60 10.33 2.27
N ILE A 385 -4.69 11.04 2.95
CA ILE A 385 -3.88 12.11 2.35
C ILE A 385 -2.47 11.59 2.06
N HIS A 386 -1.97 11.81 0.85
CA HIS A 386 -0.55 11.72 0.51
C HIS A 386 0.16 12.99 0.96
N ALA A 387 1.23 12.86 1.73
CA ALA A 387 2.11 13.95 2.12
C ALA A 387 3.52 13.41 2.43
N ASP A 388 4.49 13.76 1.58
CA ASP A 388 5.88 13.35 1.70
C ASP A 388 6.70 14.38 2.48
N GLY A 389 6.60 15.65 2.10
CA GLY A 389 7.31 16.73 2.74
C GLY A 389 6.65 17.22 4.03
N ASP A 390 7.46 17.74 4.97
CA ASP A 390 6.98 18.21 6.28
C ASP A 390 6.06 19.44 6.18
N GLY A 391 6.11 20.20 5.10
CA GLY A 391 5.16 21.27 4.80
C GLY A 391 3.78 20.72 4.42
N ALA A 392 3.72 19.69 3.58
CA ALA A 392 2.48 19.00 3.22
C ALA A 392 1.88 18.27 4.41
N VAL A 393 2.71 17.57 5.22
CA VAL A 393 2.29 16.94 6.47
C VAL A 393 1.63 17.96 7.40
N ARG A 394 2.25 19.15 7.59
CA ARG A 394 1.67 20.23 8.41
C ARG A 394 0.32 20.69 7.85
N ALA A 395 0.23 20.91 6.54
CA ALA A 395 -1.03 21.31 5.90
C ALA A 395 -2.14 20.26 6.09
N ALA A 396 -1.81 18.97 5.99
CA ALA A 396 -2.73 17.88 6.28
C ALA A 396 -3.20 17.90 7.74
N LEU A 397 -2.28 18.03 8.69
CA LEU A 397 -2.58 18.08 10.12
C LEU A 397 -3.44 19.30 10.49
N ASP A 398 -3.18 20.46 9.88
CA ASP A 398 -3.98 21.68 10.07
C ASP A 398 -5.39 21.50 9.51
N GLY A 399 -5.52 20.91 8.32
CA GLY A 399 -6.81 20.55 7.72
C GLY A 399 -7.61 19.57 8.60
N TYR A 400 -6.97 18.52 9.10
CA TYR A 400 -7.62 17.57 10.01
C TYR A 400 -8.00 18.18 11.34
N GLN A 401 -7.17 19.07 11.90
CA GLN A 401 -7.52 19.81 13.11
C GLN A 401 -8.76 20.67 12.91
N ALA A 402 -8.88 21.35 11.79
CA ALA A 402 -10.06 22.13 11.44
C ALA A 402 -11.30 21.24 11.25
N MET A 403 -11.16 20.10 10.56
CA MET A 403 -12.21 19.10 10.41
C MET A 403 -12.70 18.56 11.76
N ARG A 404 -11.78 18.16 12.66
CA ARG A 404 -12.12 17.67 14.01
C ARG A 404 -12.89 18.71 14.82
N LYS A 405 -12.52 19.99 14.66
CA LYS A 405 -13.25 21.11 15.30
C LYS A 405 -14.65 21.30 14.71
N ALA A 406 -14.82 21.08 13.41
CA ALA A 406 -16.11 21.19 12.72
C ALA A 406 -17.02 19.98 13.00
N LEU A 407 -16.44 18.81 13.26
CA LEU A 407 -17.14 17.52 13.45
C LEU A 407 -16.76 16.89 14.80
N PRO A 408 -17.10 17.52 15.93
CA PRO A 408 -16.72 17.00 17.25
C PRO A 408 -17.39 15.64 17.50
N GLY A 409 -16.57 14.62 17.84
CA GLY A 409 -17.05 13.26 18.13
C GLY A 409 -17.39 12.41 16.92
N ALA A 410 -17.20 12.90 15.69
CA ALA A 410 -17.37 12.07 14.49
C ALA A 410 -16.27 11.00 14.43
N ASP A 411 -16.69 9.75 14.15
CA ASP A 411 -15.78 8.62 13.96
C ASP A 411 -15.21 8.62 12.53
N VAL A 412 -14.27 9.53 12.27
CA VAL A 412 -13.54 9.64 10.99
C VAL A 412 -12.13 9.09 11.18
N ARG A 413 -11.74 8.10 10.38
CA ARG A 413 -10.42 7.46 10.40
C ARG A 413 -9.48 8.20 9.44
N ALA A 414 -9.02 9.37 9.88
CA ALA A 414 -8.08 10.19 9.11
C ALA A 414 -6.71 9.52 9.01
N ALA A 415 -6.12 9.50 7.82
CA ALA A 415 -4.81 8.93 7.58
C ALA A 415 -3.93 9.87 6.75
N ILE A 416 -2.63 9.88 7.04
CA ILE A 416 -1.60 10.50 6.20
C ILE A 416 -0.65 9.40 5.74
N ALA A 417 -0.50 9.23 4.44
CA ALA A 417 0.40 8.27 3.83
C ALA A 417 1.77 8.89 3.58
N HIS A 418 2.78 8.04 3.54
CA HIS A 418 4.20 8.29 3.33
C HIS A 418 4.85 8.94 4.55
N ASN A 419 4.67 10.25 4.80
CA ASN A 419 5.28 10.91 5.96
C ASN A 419 6.81 10.80 5.96
N GLU A 420 7.44 10.90 4.78
CA GLU A 420 8.88 10.68 4.64
C GLU A 420 9.70 11.66 5.48
N ILE A 421 9.22 12.90 5.62
CA ILE A 421 9.76 13.89 6.54
C ILE A 421 8.63 14.46 7.40
N VAL A 422 8.82 14.45 8.72
CA VAL A 422 7.86 15.01 9.68
C VAL A 422 8.61 15.94 10.64
N SER A 423 8.15 17.19 10.74
CA SER A 423 8.67 18.12 11.72
C SER A 423 8.46 17.62 13.15
N ALA A 424 9.47 17.76 14.01
CA ALA A 424 9.36 17.35 15.42
C ALA A 424 8.16 17.99 16.14
N ALA A 425 7.78 19.22 15.76
CA ALA A 425 6.62 19.92 16.31
C ALA A 425 5.28 19.27 15.94
N ASP A 426 5.24 18.51 14.84
CA ASP A 426 4.03 17.87 14.33
C ASP A 426 3.85 16.41 14.78
N MET A 427 4.92 15.74 15.21
CA MET A 427 4.87 14.31 15.56
C MET A 427 3.84 13.98 16.66
N THR A 428 3.68 14.85 17.67
CA THR A 428 2.70 14.63 18.74
C THR A 428 1.25 14.85 18.31
N ARG A 429 1.03 15.54 17.19
CA ARG A 429 -0.30 15.86 16.67
C ARG A 429 -1.03 14.63 16.12
N TYR A 430 -0.31 13.62 15.65
CA TYR A 430 -0.92 12.37 15.18
C TYR A 430 -1.76 11.73 16.27
N ARG A 431 -1.20 11.59 17.48
CA ARG A 431 -1.93 11.06 18.62
C ARG A 431 -3.09 11.96 19.06
N SER A 432 -2.83 13.27 19.19
CA SER A 432 -3.82 14.21 19.74
C SER A 432 -5.03 14.45 18.81
N LEU A 433 -4.84 14.26 17.49
CA LEU A 433 -5.89 14.37 16.47
C LEU A 433 -6.46 13.01 16.04
N ASP A 434 -5.95 11.91 16.61
CA ASP A 434 -6.28 10.52 16.22
C ASP A 434 -6.13 10.32 14.70
N ILE A 435 -4.90 10.57 14.20
CA ILE A 435 -4.53 10.41 12.80
C ILE A 435 -3.59 9.22 12.69
N THR A 436 -3.84 8.35 11.71
CA THR A 436 -3.00 7.19 11.42
C THR A 436 -1.92 7.55 10.40
N PRO A 437 -0.63 7.57 10.76
CA PRO A 437 0.43 7.58 9.76
C PRO A 437 0.51 6.20 9.10
N VAL A 438 0.36 6.15 7.78
CA VAL A 438 0.50 4.94 6.97
C VAL A 438 1.84 4.99 6.26
N LEU A 439 2.72 4.03 6.55
CA LEU A 439 4.14 4.11 6.18
C LEU A 439 4.54 2.95 5.28
N SER A 440 5.29 3.26 4.24
CA SER A 440 5.95 2.30 3.35
C SER A 440 7.31 1.94 3.96
N MET A 441 7.29 1.02 4.92
CA MET A 441 8.43 0.73 5.79
C MET A 441 9.71 0.33 5.01
N GLN A 442 9.57 -0.25 3.81
CA GLN A 442 10.69 -0.64 2.95
C GLN A 442 11.54 0.56 2.48
N TRP A 443 11.02 1.79 2.53
CA TRP A 443 11.78 2.99 2.18
C TRP A 443 12.75 3.41 3.28
N GLY A 444 12.49 3.06 4.50
CA GLY A 444 13.34 3.36 5.66
C GLY A 444 14.71 2.66 5.69
N LYS A 445 15.38 2.47 4.53
CA LYS A 445 16.67 1.79 4.37
C LYS A 445 17.66 2.62 3.56
N PRO A 446 18.98 2.40 3.68
CA PRO A 446 19.93 2.95 2.73
C PRO A 446 19.70 2.36 1.32
N ALA A 447 19.42 3.22 0.34
CA ALA A 447 19.21 2.88 -1.05
C ALA A 447 19.52 4.10 -1.93
N GLY A 448 19.47 3.96 -3.26
CA GLY A 448 19.81 5.04 -4.17
C GLY A 448 18.94 6.29 -4.00
N ASP A 449 17.65 6.08 -3.76
CA ASP A 449 16.66 7.13 -3.49
C ASP A 449 16.94 7.88 -2.19
N THR A 450 17.13 7.18 -1.07
CA THR A 450 17.39 7.80 0.23
C THR A 450 18.78 8.43 0.33
N LEU A 451 19.83 7.75 -0.16
CA LEU A 451 21.19 8.29 -0.10
C LEU A 451 21.42 9.44 -1.09
N GLY A 452 20.67 9.48 -2.19
CA GLY A 452 20.65 10.61 -3.13
C GLY A 452 20.15 11.92 -2.52
N LEU A 453 19.44 11.84 -1.38
CA LEU A 453 18.91 13.00 -0.67
C LEU A 453 19.87 13.61 0.36
N VAL A 454 20.99 12.93 0.69
CA VAL A 454 21.90 13.35 1.78
C VAL A 454 22.37 14.80 1.63
N ASP A 455 22.79 15.17 0.45
CA ASP A 455 23.27 16.52 0.16
C ASP A 455 22.13 17.54 0.07
N ILE A 456 21.00 17.12 -0.49
CA ILE A 456 19.81 17.93 -0.73
C ILE A 456 19.10 18.30 0.59
N PHE A 457 19.05 17.39 1.54
CA PHE A 457 18.45 17.62 2.85
C PHE A 457 19.45 18.02 3.92
N GLY A 458 20.69 17.55 3.81
CA GLY A 458 21.71 17.69 4.83
C GLY A 458 21.51 16.76 6.03
N PRO A 459 22.52 16.67 6.93
CA PRO A 459 22.60 15.60 7.93
C PRO A 459 21.48 15.64 8.98
N GLU A 460 20.92 16.78 9.28
CA GLU A 460 19.89 16.93 10.32
C GLU A 460 18.55 16.35 9.87
N ARG A 461 18.08 16.68 8.66
CA ARG A 461 16.83 16.13 8.10
C ARG A 461 16.99 14.66 7.77
N MET A 462 18.13 14.27 7.20
CA MET A 462 18.44 12.86 6.92
C MET A 462 18.50 11.98 8.17
N ALA A 463 18.84 12.56 9.32
CA ALA A 463 18.85 11.82 10.57
C ALA A 463 17.46 11.31 10.98
N VAL A 464 16.40 11.97 10.56
CA VAL A 464 15.01 11.70 10.95
C VAL A 464 14.09 11.37 9.76
N ILE A 465 14.66 11.09 8.59
CA ILE A 465 13.89 10.65 7.41
C ILE A 465 13.20 9.31 7.72
N GLU A 466 12.02 9.09 7.17
CA GLU A 466 11.22 7.88 7.37
C GLU A 466 10.96 7.59 8.87
N PRO A 467 10.26 8.46 9.61
CA PRO A 467 10.27 8.52 11.07
C PRO A 467 9.32 7.53 11.76
N ALA A 468 9.26 6.27 11.33
CA ALA A 468 8.31 5.27 11.84
C ALA A 468 8.41 5.08 13.37
N GLY A 469 9.64 4.88 13.85
CA GLY A 469 9.91 4.69 15.28
C GLY A 469 9.69 5.96 16.11
N LEU A 470 10.04 7.13 15.56
CA LEU A 470 9.81 8.42 16.21
C LEU A 470 8.32 8.72 16.36
N LEU A 471 7.51 8.50 15.33
CA LEU A 471 6.05 8.66 15.37
C LEU A 471 5.42 7.70 16.40
N ALA A 472 5.81 6.43 16.38
CA ALA A 472 5.33 5.45 17.37
C ALA A 472 5.71 5.83 18.81
N ALA A 473 6.92 6.35 19.03
CA ALA A 473 7.37 6.82 20.33
C ALA A 473 6.54 8.00 20.87
N GLN A 474 5.95 8.82 19.98
CA GLN A 474 5.00 9.88 20.33
C GLN A 474 3.56 9.36 20.50
N GLY A 475 3.37 8.05 20.41
CA GLY A 475 2.07 7.39 20.59
C GLY A 475 1.15 7.43 19.38
N ALA A 476 1.69 7.71 18.19
CA ALA A 476 0.94 7.56 16.94
C ALA A 476 0.62 6.08 16.68
N ARG A 477 -0.58 5.80 16.18
CA ARG A 477 -1.00 4.47 15.73
C ARG A 477 -0.47 4.24 14.32
N VAL A 478 0.80 3.83 14.19
CA VAL A 478 1.42 3.54 12.90
C VAL A 478 0.71 2.37 12.23
N ALA A 479 0.33 2.52 10.96
CA ALA A 479 -0.12 1.46 10.07
C ALA A 479 0.87 1.25 8.93
N PHE A 480 0.83 0.06 8.33
CA PHE A 480 1.67 -0.32 7.21
C PHE A 480 0.91 -0.21 5.88
N GLY A 481 1.57 0.30 4.85
CA GLY A 481 1.13 0.28 3.47
C GLY A 481 2.32 0.14 2.53
N SER A 482 2.29 -0.80 1.60
CA SER A 482 3.44 -1.12 0.74
C SER A 482 3.69 -0.12 -0.36
N ASP A 483 2.65 0.60 -0.75
CA ASP A 483 2.64 1.44 -1.95
C ASP A 483 2.98 0.68 -3.25
N TRP A 484 2.71 -0.64 -3.27
CA TRP A 484 2.90 -1.45 -4.47
C TRP A 484 2.05 -0.92 -5.63
N PRO A 485 2.60 -0.66 -6.86
CA PRO A 485 3.84 -1.19 -7.42
C PRO A 485 5.00 -0.19 -7.51
N VAL A 486 5.10 0.81 -6.63
CA VAL A 486 6.29 1.68 -6.60
C VAL A 486 7.55 0.82 -6.39
N ASP A 487 7.48 -0.12 -5.45
CA ASP A 487 8.43 -1.22 -5.27
C ASP A 487 7.78 -2.58 -5.57
N ALA A 488 8.58 -3.64 -5.62
CA ALA A 488 8.07 -5.01 -5.66
C ALA A 488 7.28 -5.34 -4.38
N LEU A 489 6.19 -6.13 -4.51
CA LEU A 489 5.44 -6.59 -3.36
C LEU A 489 6.26 -7.61 -2.56
N ASP A 490 6.89 -7.16 -1.49
CA ASP A 490 7.66 -7.98 -0.55
C ASP A 490 7.35 -7.52 0.87
N GLN A 491 6.21 -7.97 1.38
CA GLN A 491 5.68 -7.56 2.68
C GLN A 491 6.67 -7.86 3.82
N TRP A 492 7.29 -9.04 3.79
CA TRP A 492 8.20 -9.47 4.85
C TRP A 492 9.51 -8.70 4.85
N PHE A 493 10.00 -8.28 3.67
CA PHE A 493 11.13 -7.36 3.59
C PHE A 493 10.76 -5.97 4.14
N ALA A 494 9.60 -5.44 3.78
CA ALA A 494 9.13 -4.16 4.30
C ALA A 494 9.03 -4.17 5.84
N LEU A 495 8.41 -5.22 6.41
CA LEU A 495 8.30 -5.38 7.86
C LEU A 495 9.68 -5.51 8.53
N LYS A 496 10.63 -6.24 7.90
CA LYS A 496 12.03 -6.30 8.35
C LYS A 496 12.66 -4.91 8.39
N VAL A 497 12.50 -4.12 7.35
CA VAL A 497 13.05 -2.75 7.31
C VAL A 497 12.41 -1.88 8.38
N GLY A 498 11.12 -2.00 8.63
CA GLY A 498 10.43 -1.30 9.72
C GLY A 498 11.06 -1.54 11.10
N VAL A 499 11.65 -2.74 11.32
CA VAL A 499 12.39 -3.07 12.54
C VAL A 499 13.82 -2.58 12.48
N THR A 500 14.55 -2.91 11.41
CA THR A 500 16.01 -2.83 11.36
C THR A 500 16.54 -1.56 10.72
N ARG A 501 15.73 -0.91 9.87
CA ARG A 501 16.12 0.24 9.04
C ARG A 501 17.36 -0.05 8.18
N SER A 502 17.51 -1.29 7.75
CA SER A 502 18.64 -1.78 6.96
C SER A 502 18.17 -2.50 5.71
N ASN A 503 19.03 -2.54 4.71
CA ASN A 503 18.77 -3.27 3.47
C ASN A 503 19.08 -4.76 3.61
N ARG A 504 18.95 -5.56 2.55
CA ARG A 504 19.42 -6.94 2.49
C ARG A 504 20.95 -6.98 2.58
N PRO A 505 21.56 -8.04 3.14
CA PRO A 505 23.01 -8.10 3.33
C PRO A 505 23.80 -8.23 2.02
N ASP A 506 23.18 -8.72 0.95
CA ASP A 506 23.76 -8.99 -0.36
C ASP A 506 23.70 -7.79 -1.35
N VAL A 507 23.25 -6.63 -0.88
CA VAL A 507 23.25 -5.40 -1.69
C VAL A 507 24.64 -4.79 -1.82
N ASP A 508 24.77 -3.80 -2.72
CA ASP A 508 25.99 -2.99 -2.85
C ASP A 508 26.45 -2.49 -1.47
N PRO A 509 27.75 -2.54 -1.17
CA PRO A 509 28.30 -2.03 0.09
C PRO A 509 27.86 -0.60 0.44
N ALA A 510 27.62 0.27 -0.55
CA ALA A 510 27.13 1.62 -0.34
C ALA A 510 25.73 1.68 0.31
N TYR A 511 24.92 0.62 0.15
CA TYR A 511 23.56 0.52 0.67
C TYR A 511 23.45 -0.33 1.94
N ARG A 512 24.58 -0.68 2.55
CA ARG A 512 24.63 -1.43 3.81
C ARG A 512 24.53 -0.50 5.01
N GLY A 513 24.19 -1.07 6.15
CA GLY A 513 24.06 -0.35 7.40
C GLY A 513 22.64 0.10 7.67
N ARG A 514 22.49 1.10 8.53
CA ARG A 514 21.21 1.59 9.03
C ARG A 514 20.97 3.02 8.55
N LEU A 515 19.74 3.30 8.11
CA LEU A 515 19.35 4.66 7.70
C LEU A 515 19.02 5.53 8.91
N GLY A 516 19.67 6.70 9.00
CA GLY A 516 19.34 7.76 9.96
C GLY A 516 19.41 7.34 11.42
N LYS A 517 18.72 8.08 12.29
CA LYS A 517 18.68 7.90 13.75
C LYS A 517 17.33 7.43 14.28
N ASP A 518 16.34 7.26 13.41
CA ASP A 518 15.04 6.70 13.82
C ASP A 518 15.27 5.33 14.49
N PRO A 519 14.65 5.04 15.65
CA PRO A 519 14.91 3.78 16.37
C PRO A 519 14.41 2.54 15.65
N GLY A 520 13.54 2.67 14.65
CA GLY A 520 12.74 1.59 14.09
C GLY A 520 11.65 1.16 15.06
N LEU A 521 10.91 0.14 14.69
CA LEU A 521 9.77 -0.36 15.46
C LEU A 521 10.12 -1.71 16.13
N PRO A 522 9.64 -2.00 17.35
CA PRO A 522 9.66 -3.36 17.88
C PRO A 522 8.93 -4.33 16.94
N VAL A 523 9.38 -5.58 16.83
CA VAL A 523 8.78 -6.58 15.93
C VAL A 523 7.27 -6.72 16.14
N GLU A 524 6.81 -6.78 17.39
CA GLU A 524 5.38 -6.87 17.68
C GLU A 524 4.62 -5.64 17.18
N THR A 525 5.20 -4.45 17.29
CA THR A 525 4.60 -3.20 16.80
C THR A 525 4.48 -3.22 15.28
N VAL A 526 5.49 -3.73 14.57
CA VAL A 526 5.46 -3.90 13.11
C VAL A 526 4.36 -4.87 12.69
N LEU A 527 4.23 -6.01 13.38
CA LEU A 527 3.14 -6.97 13.11
C LEU A 527 1.76 -6.35 13.37
N ARG A 528 1.61 -5.56 14.43
CA ARG A 528 0.37 -4.84 14.73
C ARG A 528 0.09 -3.73 13.70
N ALA A 529 1.11 -3.06 13.18
CA ALA A 529 0.97 -2.06 12.13
C ALA A 529 0.39 -2.64 10.83
N ALA A 530 0.80 -3.86 10.49
CA ALA A 530 0.31 -4.58 9.30
C ALA A 530 -0.95 -5.44 9.57
N THR A 531 -1.58 -5.33 10.73
CA THR A 531 -2.78 -6.11 11.09
C THR A 531 -3.83 -5.20 11.74
N ILE A 532 -3.89 -5.16 13.07
CA ILE A 532 -4.96 -4.46 13.80
C ILE A 532 -4.95 -2.93 13.60
N ASN A 533 -3.77 -2.30 13.46
CA ASN A 533 -3.70 -0.86 13.23
C ASN A 533 -4.15 -0.50 11.81
N ALA A 534 -3.77 -1.31 10.81
CA ALA A 534 -4.27 -1.18 9.44
C ALA A 534 -5.78 -1.44 9.35
N ALA A 535 -6.29 -2.46 10.09
CA ALA A 535 -7.73 -2.68 10.22
C ALA A 535 -8.45 -1.46 10.79
N HIS A 536 -7.87 -0.82 11.82
CA HIS A 536 -8.42 0.39 12.42
C HIS A 536 -8.55 1.55 11.41
N SER A 537 -7.54 1.78 10.58
CA SER A 537 -7.60 2.84 9.57
C SER A 537 -8.69 2.61 8.50
N LEU A 538 -9.24 1.39 8.43
CA LEU A 538 -10.26 0.97 7.46
C LEU A 538 -11.62 0.67 8.12
N HIS A 539 -11.85 1.02 9.38
CA HIS A 539 -13.04 0.63 10.17
C HIS A 539 -13.31 -0.87 10.20
N GLN A 540 -12.25 -1.70 10.22
CA GLN A 540 -12.38 -3.16 10.22
C GLN A 540 -11.92 -3.81 11.54
N GLU A 541 -11.42 -3.05 12.49
CA GLU A 541 -10.85 -3.57 13.74
C GLU A 541 -11.83 -4.35 14.62
N SER A 542 -13.12 -4.11 14.45
CA SER A 542 -14.18 -4.85 15.15
C SER A 542 -14.46 -6.23 14.54
N VAL A 543 -13.99 -6.48 13.30
CA VAL A 543 -14.33 -7.69 12.54
C VAL A 543 -13.11 -8.46 12.02
N THR A 544 -11.93 -7.83 11.92
CA THR A 544 -10.67 -8.46 11.47
C THR A 544 -9.45 -7.74 12.05
N GLY A 545 -8.23 -8.11 11.64
CA GLY A 545 -6.97 -7.52 12.09
C GLY A 545 -6.42 -8.09 13.40
N SER A 546 -7.24 -8.87 14.13
CA SER A 546 -6.82 -9.67 15.28
C SER A 546 -7.59 -10.98 15.34
N LEU A 547 -7.07 -11.97 16.06
CA LEU A 547 -7.68 -13.30 16.20
C LEU A 547 -8.45 -13.38 17.53
N GLU A 548 -9.61 -12.76 17.56
CA GLU A 548 -10.52 -12.70 18.71
C GLU A 548 -11.83 -13.41 18.39
N VAL A 549 -12.46 -14.00 19.42
CA VAL A 549 -13.79 -14.63 19.29
C VAL A 549 -14.80 -13.63 18.73
N GLY A 550 -15.55 -14.05 17.72
CA GLY A 550 -16.53 -13.25 16.99
C GLY A 550 -16.01 -12.58 15.72
N LYS A 551 -14.70 -12.35 15.60
CA LYS A 551 -14.09 -11.80 14.38
C LYS A 551 -14.02 -12.83 13.26
N PHE A 552 -13.80 -12.38 12.04
CA PHE A 552 -13.62 -13.23 10.89
C PHE A 552 -12.32 -14.02 11.01
N ALA A 553 -12.33 -15.25 10.52
CA ALA A 553 -11.17 -16.12 10.50
C ALA A 553 -10.26 -15.75 9.31
N ASP A 554 -9.59 -14.57 9.44
CA ASP A 554 -8.60 -14.06 8.50
C ASP A 554 -7.22 -14.22 9.13
N PHE A 555 -6.46 -15.23 8.71
CA PHE A 555 -5.16 -15.52 9.31
C PHE A 555 -4.18 -16.13 8.31
N ILE A 556 -2.91 -16.11 8.67
CA ILE A 556 -1.82 -16.73 7.92
C ILE A 556 -1.05 -17.71 8.79
N ILE A 557 -0.56 -18.77 8.15
CA ILE A 557 0.35 -19.75 8.74
C ILE A 557 1.72 -19.54 8.11
N LEU A 558 2.75 -19.42 8.97
CA LEU A 558 4.12 -19.11 8.57
C LEU A 558 5.07 -20.28 8.83
N ASP A 559 6.19 -20.31 8.09
CA ASP A 559 7.26 -21.30 8.26
C ASP A 559 8.09 -21.08 9.53
N ARG A 560 8.12 -19.87 10.06
CA ARG A 560 8.87 -19.46 11.24
C ARG A 560 8.18 -18.37 12.04
N ASN A 561 8.59 -18.20 13.30
CA ASN A 561 8.01 -17.20 14.20
C ASN A 561 8.80 -15.89 14.14
N PRO A 562 8.24 -14.80 13.56
CA PRO A 562 8.92 -13.51 13.44
C PRO A 562 9.31 -12.87 14.78
N LEU A 563 8.66 -13.27 15.89
CA LEU A 563 8.91 -12.73 17.22
C LEU A 563 10.13 -13.35 17.92
N THR A 564 10.67 -14.46 17.38
CA THR A 564 11.76 -15.22 18.02
C THR A 564 12.99 -15.38 17.14
N ILE A 565 12.90 -15.11 15.85
CA ILE A 565 14.04 -15.12 14.93
C ILE A 565 14.81 -13.80 15.02
N ALA A 566 16.02 -13.76 14.46
CA ALA A 566 16.76 -12.52 14.32
C ALA A 566 15.95 -11.54 13.43
N PRO A 567 15.90 -10.24 13.75
CA PRO A 567 15.14 -9.26 12.96
C PRO A 567 15.51 -9.26 11.46
N GLU A 568 16.77 -9.52 11.12
CA GLU A 568 17.23 -9.62 9.73
C GLU A 568 16.59 -10.78 8.96
N ASP A 569 16.22 -11.87 9.67
CA ASP A 569 15.59 -13.05 9.07
C ASP A 569 14.08 -12.88 8.81
N ILE A 570 13.47 -11.80 9.27
CA ILE A 570 12.04 -11.51 9.00
C ILE A 570 11.78 -11.41 7.49
N ALA A 571 12.74 -10.86 6.73
CA ALA A 571 12.64 -10.80 5.27
C ALA A 571 12.61 -12.17 4.57
N ASN A 572 12.95 -13.24 5.28
CA ASN A 572 12.98 -14.61 4.76
C ASN A 572 11.77 -15.45 5.20
N VAL A 573 10.80 -14.85 5.91
CA VAL A 573 9.56 -15.51 6.33
C VAL A 573 8.76 -15.94 5.10
N LYS A 574 8.23 -17.17 5.14
CA LYS A 574 7.39 -17.71 4.06
C LYS A 574 5.97 -17.95 4.54
N VAL A 575 5.02 -17.49 3.77
CA VAL A 575 3.62 -17.79 3.97
C VAL A 575 3.34 -19.21 3.48
N LEU A 576 2.91 -20.09 4.37
CA LEU A 576 2.53 -21.46 4.07
C LEU A 576 1.05 -21.59 3.74
N ARG A 577 0.23 -20.67 4.26
CA ARG A 577 -1.20 -20.62 3.97
C ARG A 577 -1.75 -19.25 4.28
N THR A 578 -2.67 -18.79 3.44
CA THR A 578 -3.51 -17.62 3.69
C THR A 578 -4.96 -18.05 3.75
N VAL A 579 -5.65 -17.63 4.81
CA VAL A 579 -7.06 -17.97 5.09
C VAL A 579 -7.85 -16.66 5.21
N VAL A 580 -8.98 -16.57 4.52
CA VAL A 580 -9.89 -15.41 4.59
C VAL A 580 -11.31 -15.92 4.82
N GLY A 581 -11.96 -15.44 5.89
CA GLY A 581 -13.28 -15.90 6.28
C GLY A 581 -13.35 -17.43 6.47
N GLY A 582 -12.30 -18.03 7.04
CA GLY A 582 -12.19 -19.47 7.26
C GLY A 582 -11.87 -20.30 6.00
N LYS A 583 -11.75 -19.68 4.83
CA LYS A 583 -11.44 -20.37 3.56
C LYS A 583 -9.98 -20.15 3.18
N THR A 584 -9.28 -21.24 2.85
CA THR A 584 -7.93 -21.17 2.30
C THR A 584 -7.97 -20.53 0.91
N VAL A 585 -7.25 -19.42 0.73
CA VAL A 585 -7.14 -18.70 -0.54
C VAL A 585 -5.76 -18.85 -1.18
N TYR A 586 -4.76 -19.31 -0.41
CA TYR A 586 -3.41 -19.56 -0.92
C TYR A 586 -2.74 -20.70 -0.16
N VAL A 587 -2.03 -21.54 -0.92
CA VAL A 587 -0.99 -22.47 -0.47
C VAL A 587 0.13 -22.47 -1.52
N PRO A 588 1.42 -22.60 -1.13
CA PRO A 588 2.53 -22.69 -2.09
C PRO A 588 2.37 -23.86 -3.05
N ARG A 589 2.68 -23.67 -4.33
CA ARG A 589 2.70 -24.76 -5.32
C ARG A 589 3.76 -25.80 -4.90
N GLY A 590 3.33 -27.05 -4.66
CA GLY A 590 4.20 -28.16 -4.23
C GLY A 590 4.20 -28.44 -2.73
N GLY A 591 3.50 -27.67 -1.91
CA GLY A 591 3.18 -28.03 -0.53
C GLY A 591 2.07 -29.08 -0.52
N ARG A 592 2.35 -30.28 -0.01
CA ARG A 592 1.28 -31.22 0.34
C ARG A 592 0.50 -30.60 1.51
N SER A 593 -0.81 -30.51 1.33
CA SER A 593 -1.79 -30.13 2.37
C SER A 593 -1.71 -31.04 3.57
#